data_58ec1ffb88fa6ccee7b78b8b7c3e0045
#
_entry.id   58ec1ffb88fa6ccee7b78b8b7c3e0045
#
_cell.length_a   1.000
_cell.length_b   1.000
_cell.length_c   1.000
_cell.angle_alpha   90.00
_cell.angle_beta   90.00
_cell.angle_gamma   90.00
#
_symmetry.space_group_name_H-M   'P 1'
#
loop_
_entity.id
_entity.type
_entity.pdbx_description
1 polymer ?
#
loop_
_entity_poly.entity_id
_entity_poly.type
_entity_poly.pdbx_seq_one_letter_code
_entity_poly.pdbx_strand_id
1 'polypeptide(L)'
;MKILLLGEYSNVHATLAEGLRALGQDVVLASEGDNWKNYPRDIDLFRESNSTWCGIKTYLKIKTLMPQFENYDVVQIINPVFLPLKAERHYEFYHQLRRNNGKLFLGAFGMDYYWVKAGLDCKTFRYSDFNIGSQVRHREDNDIWIHDWLEGPKGELNRYIADDCDGIVAGLYEYYAGYKPYFPQKLTYIPFPIRKCAEAENPKTGEKIKFFIGIQRSRSSYKGTDIMLRALERVESKYPDACEIVRVENVPFEEYKRLMNDSDVILDQLYSYTPAMNALEAMARGLVVVGGGEPENYEILHENELRPIVNVEPNEESVFNQLCNLIEHRKDIPCMKKQSQLYIARHHDHIKVAQQYLDFWKSKALR
;
A
#
# COMPACT_ATOMS: atom_id res chain seq x y z
N MET A 1 -9.73 -15.38 -18.64
CA MET A 1 -9.25 -14.11 -19.22
C MET A 1 -7.74 -14.14 -19.23
N LYS A 2 -7.13 -13.55 -20.23
CA LYS A 2 -5.69 -13.31 -20.28
C LYS A 2 -5.39 -11.92 -19.72
N ILE A 3 -4.61 -11.85 -18.65
CA ILE A 3 -4.44 -10.64 -17.85
C ILE A 3 -2.96 -10.30 -17.75
N LEU A 4 -2.62 -9.02 -18.01
CA LEU A 4 -1.30 -8.46 -17.82
C LEU A 4 -1.33 -7.50 -16.62
N LEU A 5 -0.50 -7.76 -15.62
CA LEU A 5 -0.24 -6.85 -14.50
C LEU A 5 1.12 -6.20 -14.70
N LEU A 6 1.17 -4.87 -14.76
CA LEU A 6 2.40 -4.10 -14.99
C LEU A 6 2.78 -3.25 -13.79
N GLY A 7 4.02 -3.42 -13.36
CA GLY A 7 4.59 -2.76 -12.18
C GLY A 7 4.25 -3.48 -10.87
N GLU A 8 4.96 -3.12 -9.80
CA GLU A 8 4.77 -3.70 -8.46
C GLU A 8 5.03 -2.66 -7.38
N TYR A 9 4.13 -2.61 -6.40
CA TYR A 9 4.34 -1.88 -5.15
C TYR A 9 3.93 -2.77 -3.98
N SER A 10 4.87 -3.03 -3.09
CA SER A 10 4.63 -3.68 -1.79
C SER A 10 3.88 -5.02 -1.87
N ASN A 11 4.12 -5.82 -2.92
CA ASN A 11 3.52 -7.14 -3.15
C ASN A 11 2.03 -7.12 -3.58
N VAL A 12 1.52 -5.97 -4.01
CA VAL A 12 0.10 -5.85 -4.40
C VAL A 12 -0.21 -6.66 -5.64
N HIS A 13 0.52 -6.45 -6.76
CA HIS A 13 0.27 -7.17 -8.00
C HIS A 13 0.68 -8.63 -7.92
N ALA A 14 1.76 -8.98 -7.21
CA ALA A 14 2.16 -10.37 -7.06
C ALA A 14 1.11 -11.18 -6.27
N THR A 15 0.56 -10.61 -5.19
CA THR A 15 -0.50 -11.26 -4.41
C THR A 15 -1.82 -11.31 -5.19
N LEU A 16 -2.15 -10.26 -5.96
CA LEU A 16 -3.31 -10.25 -6.87
C LEU A 16 -3.18 -11.34 -7.95
N ALA A 17 -1.98 -11.48 -8.54
CA ALA A 17 -1.72 -12.51 -9.55
C ALA A 17 -1.97 -13.92 -9.02
N GLU A 18 -1.60 -14.19 -7.78
CA GLU A 18 -1.89 -15.48 -7.14
C GLU A 18 -3.38 -15.73 -6.97
N GLY A 19 -4.13 -14.75 -6.47
CA GLY A 19 -5.58 -14.85 -6.34
C GLY A 19 -6.28 -15.06 -7.69
N LEU A 20 -5.86 -14.33 -8.73
CA LEU A 20 -6.39 -14.49 -10.08
C LEU A 20 -6.08 -15.86 -10.69
N ARG A 21 -4.85 -16.38 -10.49
CA ARG A 21 -4.46 -17.72 -10.92
C ARG A 21 -5.25 -18.81 -10.19
N ALA A 22 -5.50 -18.64 -8.89
CA ALA A 22 -6.34 -19.55 -8.11
C ALA A 22 -7.79 -19.57 -8.62
N LEU A 23 -8.26 -18.48 -9.25
CA LEU A 23 -9.55 -18.39 -9.95
C LEU A 23 -9.50 -18.85 -11.43
N GLY A 24 -8.42 -19.51 -11.84
CA GLY A 24 -8.27 -20.08 -13.18
C GLY A 24 -8.00 -19.05 -14.29
N GLN A 25 -7.48 -17.86 -13.95
CA GLN A 25 -7.12 -16.87 -14.96
C GLN A 25 -5.69 -17.08 -15.46
N ASP A 26 -5.45 -16.73 -16.73
CA ASP A 26 -4.11 -16.69 -17.34
C ASP A 26 -3.47 -15.33 -17.04
N VAL A 27 -2.51 -15.29 -16.13
CA VAL A 27 -1.93 -14.04 -15.60
C VAL A 27 -0.44 -13.97 -15.83
N VAL A 28 0.00 -12.87 -16.42
CA VAL A 28 1.40 -12.48 -16.53
C VAL A 28 1.65 -11.23 -15.69
N LEU A 29 2.65 -11.30 -14.81
CA LEU A 29 3.15 -10.17 -14.03
C LEU A 29 4.51 -9.72 -14.54
N ALA A 30 4.61 -8.47 -15.00
CA ALA A 30 5.86 -7.84 -15.42
C ALA A 30 6.18 -6.65 -14.51
N SER A 31 7.31 -6.70 -13.80
CA SER A 31 7.72 -5.65 -12.86
C SER A 31 9.22 -5.64 -12.60
N GLU A 32 9.71 -4.60 -11.92
CA GLU A 32 11.08 -4.56 -11.39
C GLU A 32 11.20 -5.24 -10.02
N GLY A 33 10.09 -5.69 -9.41
CA GLY A 33 10.06 -6.42 -8.15
C GLY A 33 10.09 -5.55 -6.88
N ASP A 34 9.78 -4.26 -6.98
CA ASP A 34 9.80 -3.27 -5.88
C ASP A 34 11.20 -3.18 -5.20
N ASN A 35 12.21 -2.98 -6.04
CA ASN A 35 13.61 -2.76 -5.64
C ASN A 35 14.21 -3.93 -4.81
N TRP A 36 14.74 -3.64 -3.61
CA TRP A 36 15.43 -4.60 -2.74
C TRP A 36 14.51 -5.72 -2.21
N LYS A 37 13.19 -5.56 -2.27
CA LYS A 37 12.22 -6.57 -1.82
C LYS A 37 12.13 -7.75 -2.80
N ASN A 38 12.45 -7.51 -4.07
CA ASN A 38 12.58 -8.51 -5.13
C ASN A 38 11.40 -9.50 -5.20
N TYR A 39 10.17 -8.95 -5.23
CA TYR A 39 8.95 -9.76 -5.30
C TYR A 39 8.90 -10.63 -6.57
N PRO A 40 8.20 -11.80 -6.52
CA PRO A 40 8.05 -12.69 -7.66
C PRO A 40 7.40 -12.01 -8.86
N ARG A 41 7.87 -12.36 -10.07
CA ARG A 41 7.37 -11.86 -11.34
C ARG A 41 7.65 -12.85 -12.47
N ASP A 42 6.87 -12.80 -13.54
CA ASP A 42 7.06 -13.65 -14.70
C ASP A 42 8.03 -12.99 -15.70
N ILE A 43 7.91 -11.68 -15.88
CA ILE A 43 8.81 -10.89 -16.74
C ILE A 43 9.54 -9.87 -15.88
N ASP A 44 10.87 -9.99 -15.85
CA ASP A 44 11.73 -9.10 -15.08
C ASP A 44 12.03 -7.81 -15.84
N LEU A 45 11.61 -6.67 -15.23
CA LEU A 45 11.90 -5.32 -15.73
C LEU A 45 12.95 -4.59 -14.86
N PHE A 46 13.70 -5.32 -14.04
CA PHE A 46 14.68 -4.72 -13.12
C PHE A 46 15.66 -3.80 -13.83
N ARG A 47 15.91 -2.65 -13.22
CA ARG A 47 16.89 -1.64 -13.64
C ARG A 47 17.99 -1.55 -12.60
N GLU A 48 19.22 -1.81 -13.01
CA GLU A 48 20.39 -1.93 -12.12
C GLU A 48 20.75 -0.62 -11.38
N SER A 49 20.57 0.53 -12.05
CA SER A 49 20.88 1.84 -11.45
C SER A 49 20.11 2.98 -12.11
N ASN A 50 20.12 4.16 -11.46
CA ASN A 50 19.52 5.38 -12.01
C ASN A 50 20.39 6.11 -13.04
N SER A 51 21.54 5.53 -13.46
CA SER A 51 22.40 6.12 -14.49
C SER A 51 21.68 6.24 -15.84
N THR A 52 22.08 7.21 -16.65
CA THR A 52 21.54 7.42 -18.00
C THR A 52 21.73 6.20 -18.88
N TRP A 53 22.89 5.54 -18.78
CA TRP A 53 23.19 4.35 -19.55
C TRP A 53 22.27 3.17 -19.20
N CYS A 54 22.06 2.91 -17.90
CA CYS A 54 21.09 1.91 -17.47
C CYS A 54 19.68 2.25 -17.90
N GLY A 55 19.32 3.54 -17.92
CA GLY A 55 18.04 3.99 -18.45
C GLY A 55 17.83 3.68 -19.93
N ILE A 56 18.86 3.89 -20.76
CA ILE A 56 18.82 3.53 -22.19
C ILE A 56 18.72 2.02 -22.37
N LYS A 57 19.53 1.26 -21.65
CA LYS A 57 19.51 -0.20 -21.65
C LYS A 57 18.12 -0.76 -21.28
N THR A 58 17.53 -0.22 -20.21
CA THR A 58 16.19 -0.59 -19.75
C THR A 58 15.11 -0.23 -20.78
N TYR A 59 15.19 0.95 -21.38
CA TYR A 59 14.28 1.37 -22.45
C TYR A 59 14.32 0.42 -23.65
N LEU A 60 15.52 0.06 -24.13
CA LEU A 60 15.69 -0.90 -25.23
C LEU A 60 15.18 -2.29 -24.85
N LYS A 61 15.49 -2.77 -23.62
CA LYS A 61 14.95 -4.03 -23.08
C LYS A 61 13.43 -4.04 -23.13
N ILE A 62 12.78 -2.99 -22.61
CA ILE A 62 11.31 -2.90 -22.61
C ILE A 62 10.77 -2.89 -24.04
N LYS A 63 11.39 -2.16 -24.97
CA LYS A 63 11.01 -2.19 -26.40
C LYS A 63 11.02 -3.60 -26.99
N THR A 64 12.04 -4.39 -26.69
CA THR A 64 12.12 -5.78 -27.18
C THR A 64 11.10 -6.70 -26.53
N LEU A 65 10.61 -6.35 -25.34
CA LEU A 65 9.59 -7.11 -24.61
C LEU A 65 8.14 -6.74 -25.02
N MET A 66 7.93 -5.61 -25.69
CA MET A 66 6.58 -5.11 -26.03
C MET A 66 5.69 -6.13 -26.75
N PRO A 67 6.18 -6.97 -27.67
CA PRO A 67 5.35 -8.03 -28.28
C PRO A 67 4.78 -9.04 -27.27
N GLN A 68 5.43 -9.20 -26.09
CA GLN A 68 4.91 -10.06 -25.03
C GLN A 68 3.80 -9.39 -24.20
N PHE A 69 3.57 -8.07 -24.37
CA PHE A 69 2.55 -7.28 -23.68
C PHE A 69 1.32 -7.02 -24.56
N GLU A 70 1.08 -7.84 -25.57
CA GLU A 70 -0.02 -7.70 -26.53
C GLU A 70 -1.02 -8.87 -26.43
N ASN A 71 -2.25 -8.63 -26.88
CA ASN A 71 -3.33 -9.60 -26.94
C ASN A 71 -3.79 -10.10 -25.55
N TYR A 72 -3.82 -9.21 -24.56
CA TYR A 72 -4.47 -9.43 -23.28
C TYR A 72 -5.90 -8.89 -23.28
N ASP A 73 -6.81 -9.60 -22.60
CA ASP A 73 -8.18 -9.10 -22.38
C ASP A 73 -8.17 -7.86 -21.46
N VAL A 74 -7.26 -7.88 -20.48
CA VAL A 74 -7.11 -6.84 -19.47
C VAL A 74 -5.62 -6.53 -19.23
N VAL A 75 -5.30 -5.26 -19.19
CA VAL A 75 -4.04 -4.72 -18.68
C VAL A 75 -4.33 -3.89 -17.43
N GLN A 76 -3.72 -4.21 -16.29
CA GLN A 76 -3.76 -3.41 -15.06
C GLN A 76 -2.37 -2.84 -14.80
N ILE A 77 -2.23 -1.52 -14.81
CA ILE A 77 -0.99 -0.83 -14.42
C ILE A 77 -1.04 -0.45 -12.95
N ILE A 78 0.08 -0.60 -12.23
CA ILE A 78 0.18 -0.38 -10.77
C ILE A 78 0.00 1.09 -10.37
N ASN A 79 0.44 2.01 -11.22
CA ASN A 79 0.50 3.45 -10.99
C ASN A 79 0.74 4.10 -12.36
N PRO A 80 0.55 5.41 -12.55
CA PRO A 80 0.88 6.08 -13.81
C PRO A 80 2.33 5.87 -14.28
N VAL A 81 3.26 5.78 -13.33
CA VAL A 81 4.66 5.42 -13.60
C VAL A 81 4.85 3.92 -13.40
N PHE A 82 4.37 3.12 -14.37
CA PHE A 82 4.29 1.65 -14.30
C PHE A 82 5.54 0.91 -14.82
N LEU A 83 6.54 1.63 -15.34
CA LEU A 83 7.81 1.11 -15.82
C LEU A 83 8.98 1.81 -15.13
N PRO A 84 10.16 1.19 -14.99
CA PRO A 84 11.34 1.83 -14.40
C PRO A 84 12.02 2.84 -15.36
N LEU A 85 11.24 3.75 -15.91
CA LEU A 85 11.62 4.79 -16.87
C LEU A 85 11.19 6.18 -16.39
N LYS A 86 11.67 7.23 -17.07
CA LYS A 86 11.17 8.59 -16.88
C LYS A 86 9.73 8.70 -17.37
N ALA A 87 8.94 9.58 -16.74
CA ALA A 87 7.50 9.73 -17.03
C ALA A 87 7.21 9.96 -18.52
N GLU A 88 8.01 10.80 -19.19
CA GLU A 88 7.82 11.15 -20.59
C GLU A 88 7.94 9.94 -21.54
N ARG A 89 8.62 8.88 -21.11
CA ARG A 89 8.76 7.65 -21.91
C ARG A 89 7.56 6.73 -21.81
N HIS A 90 6.69 6.94 -20.83
CA HIS A 90 5.51 6.07 -20.62
C HIS A 90 4.44 6.27 -21.70
N TYR A 91 4.30 7.46 -22.31
CA TYR A 91 3.29 7.70 -23.34
C TYR A 91 3.40 6.72 -24.51
N GLU A 92 4.61 6.48 -25.01
CA GLU A 92 4.85 5.53 -26.11
C GLU A 92 4.35 4.14 -25.75
N PHE A 93 4.73 3.63 -24.59
CA PHE A 93 4.35 2.29 -24.11
C PHE A 93 2.88 2.21 -23.76
N TYR A 94 2.33 3.25 -23.13
CA TYR A 94 0.91 3.33 -22.82
C TYR A 94 0.04 3.27 -24.09
N HIS A 95 0.38 4.04 -25.12
CA HIS A 95 -0.33 3.99 -26.41
C HIS A 95 -0.24 2.63 -27.09
N GLN A 96 0.88 1.94 -26.98
CA GLN A 96 1.03 0.62 -27.53
C GLN A 96 0.19 -0.42 -26.78
N LEU A 97 0.23 -0.37 -25.43
CA LEU A 97 -0.65 -1.19 -24.59
C LEU A 97 -2.13 -0.95 -24.90
N ARG A 98 -2.51 0.31 -25.01
CA ARG A 98 -3.89 0.72 -25.26
C ARG A 98 -4.42 0.24 -26.62
N ARG A 99 -3.57 0.21 -27.65
CA ARG A 99 -3.93 -0.20 -29.01
C ARG A 99 -4.00 -1.70 -29.20
N ASN A 100 -3.12 -2.45 -28.50
CA ASN A 100 -2.87 -3.87 -28.77
C ASN A 100 -3.53 -4.82 -27.75
N ASN A 101 -4.33 -4.29 -26.82
CA ASN A 101 -5.01 -5.04 -25.78
C ASN A 101 -6.49 -4.65 -25.67
N GLY A 102 -7.25 -5.41 -24.91
CA GLY A 102 -8.66 -5.15 -24.67
C GLY A 102 -8.87 -3.91 -23.76
N LYS A 103 -9.00 -4.11 -22.44
CA LYS A 103 -9.26 -3.04 -21.48
C LYS A 103 -8.00 -2.70 -20.70
N LEU A 104 -7.81 -1.40 -20.39
CA LEU A 104 -6.69 -0.91 -19.61
C LEU A 104 -7.16 -0.18 -18.36
N PHE A 105 -6.67 -0.61 -17.21
CA PHE A 105 -7.03 -0.09 -15.89
C PHE A 105 -5.85 0.51 -15.17
N LEU A 106 -6.12 1.61 -14.45
CA LEU A 106 -5.14 2.31 -13.62
C LEU A 106 -5.30 1.89 -12.16
N GLY A 107 -4.20 1.46 -11.53
CA GLY A 107 -4.08 1.34 -10.07
C GLY A 107 -3.69 2.67 -9.44
N ALA A 108 -4.47 3.12 -8.48
CA ALA A 108 -4.12 4.21 -7.57
C ALA A 108 -3.58 3.57 -6.27
N PHE A 109 -2.29 3.14 -6.30
CA PHE A 109 -1.68 2.32 -5.24
C PHE A 109 -0.40 2.92 -4.67
N GLY A 110 -0.09 4.15 -5.01
CA GLY A 110 1.08 4.86 -4.54
C GLY A 110 0.96 6.36 -4.76
N MET A 111 2.04 7.08 -4.47
CA MET A 111 2.12 8.52 -4.68
C MET A 111 1.74 8.87 -6.12
N ASP A 112 0.82 9.83 -6.29
CA ASP A 112 0.36 10.30 -7.57
C ASP A 112 -0.19 11.74 -7.50
N TYR A 113 -0.59 12.30 -8.66
CA TYR A 113 -1.12 13.65 -8.78
C TYR A 113 -2.36 13.89 -7.88
N TYR A 114 -3.32 12.96 -7.89
CA TYR A 114 -4.60 13.14 -7.19
C TYR A 114 -4.44 13.02 -5.68
N TRP A 115 -3.56 12.12 -5.22
CA TRP A 115 -3.19 12.00 -3.82
C TRP A 115 -2.51 13.26 -3.29
N VAL A 116 -1.45 13.73 -3.99
CA VAL A 116 -0.72 14.95 -3.58
C VAL A 116 -1.66 16.16 -3.56
N LYS A 117 -2.50 16.32 -4.59
CA LYS A 117 -3.46 17.42 -4.68
C LYS A 117 -4.49 17.39 -3.54
N ALA A 118 -5.05 16.23 -3.22
CA ALA A 118 -6.02 16.07 -2.14
C ALA A 118 -5.38 16.29 -0.76
N GLY A 119 -4.13 15.86 -0.56
CA GLY A 119 -3.42 16.12 0.70
C GLY A 119 -3.10 17.60 0.93
N LEU A 120 -2.86 18.35 -0.14
CA LEU A 120 -2.52 19.79 -0.07
C LEU A 120 -3.72 20.73 0.04
N ASP A 121 -4.92 20.27 -0.28
CA ASP A 121 -6.11 21.13 -0.22
C ASP A 121 -6.56 21.45 1.22
N CYS A 122 -6.02 20.73 2.21
CA CYS A 122 -6.31 20.86 3.64
C CYS A 122 -7.81 20.76 3.98
N LYS A 123 -8.60 20.08 3.15
CA LYS A 123 -10.06 19.91 3.26
C LYS A 123 -10.48 18.46 3.13
N THR A 124 -9.88 17.74 2.18
CA THR A 124 -10.19 16.33 1.92
C THR A 124 -9.83 15.46 3.12
N PHE A 125 -8.70 15.78 3.78
CA PHE A 125 -8.22 15.01 4.92
C PHE A 125 -8.01 15.89 6.15
N ARG A 126 -8.38 15.38 7.33
CA ARG A 126 -8.04 15.99 8.63
C ARG A 126 -6.52 16.04 8.83
N TYR A 127 -5.83 15.03 8.34
CA TYR A 127 -4.38 14.95 8.29
C TYR A 127 -3.94 13.99 7.16
N SER A 128 -2.74 14.16 6.68
CA SER A 128 -2.14 13.29 5.66
C SER A 128 -0.62 13.46 5.66
N ASP A 129 0.05 12.83 4.72
CA ASP A 129 1.47 13.09 4.47
C ASP A 129 1.75 14.58 4.19
N PHE A 130 0.76 15.34 3.70
CA PHE A 130 0.90 16.72 3.24
C PHE A 130 0.24 17.78 4.12
N ASN A 131 -0.64 17.41 5.04
CA ASN A 131 -1.34 18.37 5.91
C ASN A 131 -1.56 17.85 7.33
N ILE A 132 -1.76 18.78 8.26
CA ILE A 132 -2.36 18.55 9.59
C ILE A 132 -3.37 19.67 9.81
N GLY A 133 -4.66 19.29 9.89
CA GLY A 133 -5.76 20.24 9.89
C GLY A 133 -5.73 21.14 8.66
N SER A 134 -5.79 22.45 8.86
CA SER A 134 -5.74 23.47 7.81
C SER A 134 -4.31 23.90 7.41
N GLN A 135 -3.27 23.22 7.92
CA GLN A 135 -1.88 23.59 7.68
C GLN A 135 -1.18 22.56 6.80
N VAL A 136 -0.49 23.04 5.76
CA VAL A 136 0.39 22.21 4.93
C VAL A 136 1.63 21.82 5.73
N ARG A 137 2.03 20.57 5.64
CA ARG A 137 3.27 20.05 6.22
C ARG A 137 4.43 20.34 5.27
N HIS A 138 5.18 21.42 5.57
CA HIS A 138 6.39 21.74 4.82
C HIS A 138 7.55 20.85 5.25
N ARG A 139 8.09 20.11 4.28
CA ARG A 139 9.21 19.19 4.43
C ARG A 139 9.90 19.04 3.08
N GLU A 140 11.21 18.84 3.10
CA GLU A 140 11.99 18.67 1.87
C GLU A 140 11.45 17.55 0.98
N ASP A 141 11.09 16.40 1.56
CA ASP A 141 10.50 15.28 0.81
C ASP A 141 9.16 15.66 0.17
N ASN A 142 8.32 16.43 0.86
CA ASN A 142 7.04 16.87 0.34
C ASN A 142 7.21 17.83 -0.83
N ASP A 143 8.17 18.74 -0.76
CA ASP A 143 8.46 19.70 -1.84
C ASP A 143 8.89 18.97 -3.12
N ILE A 144 9.69 17.90 -2.99
CA ILE A 144 10.06 17.03 -4.13
C ILE A 144 8.81 16.36 -4.72
N TRP A 145 7.92 15.80 -3.89
CA TRP A 145 6.70 15.13 -4.36
C TRP A 145 5.72 16.12 -5.00
N ILE A 146 5.58 17.32 -4.43
CA ILE A 146 4.75 18.39 -4.99
C ILE A 146 5.26 18.78 -6.37
N HIS A 147 6.56 19.06 -6.50
CA HIS A 147 7.17 19.39 -7.78
C HIS A 147 6.97 18.27 -8.81
N ASP A 148 7.29 17.02 -8.45
CA ASP A 148 7.20 15.86 -9.34
C ASP A 148 5.78 15.60 -9.85
N TRP A 149 4.78 15.68 -8.95
CA TRP A 149 3.43 15.26 -9.27
C TRP A 149 2.46 16.40 -9.62
N LEU A 150 2.64 17.62 -9.14
CA LEU A 150 1.76 18.72 -9.49
C LEU A 150 2.29 19.57 -10.65
N GLU A 151 3.60 19.75 -10.74
CA GLU A 151 4.24 20.65 -11.69
C GLU A 151 5.00 19.90 -12.80
N GLY A 152 5.41 18.66 -12.52
CA GLY A 152 6.25 17.86 -13.39
C GLY A 152 5.51 16.90 -14.31
N PRO A 153 6.24 16.22 -15.20
CA PRO A 153 5.70 15.34 -16.23
C PRO A 153 4.99 14.09 -15.65
N LYS A 154 5.25 13.70 -14.39
CA LYS A 154 4.52 12.61 -13.74
C LYS A 154 3.04 12.96 -13.56
N GLY A 155 2.74 14.19 -13.16
CA GLY A 155 1.36 14.64 -12.98
C GLY A 155 0.61 14.78 -14.32
N GLU A 156 1.30 15.22 -15.37
CA GLU A 156 0.72 15.26 -16.73
C GLU A 156 0.37 13.86 -17.23
N LEU A 157 1.30 12.92 -17.06
CA LEU A 157 1.10 11.50 -17.39
C LEU A 157 -0.07 10.90 -16.60
N ASN A 158 -0.15 11.16 -15.29
CA ASN A 158 -1.23 10.65 -14.44
C ASN A 158 -2.61 11.14 -14.91
N ARG A 159 -2.73 12.46 -15.15
CA ARG A 159 -3.99 13.04 -15.65
C ARG A 159 -4.39 12.42 -17.00
N TYR A 160 -3.43 12.32 -17.91
CA TYR A 160 -3.65 11.71 -19.21
C TYR A 160 -4.16 10.26 -19.11
N ILE A 161 -3.47 9.40 -18.32
CA ILE A 161 -3.85 8.00 -18.15
C ILE A 161 -5.21 7.89 -17.43
N ALA A 162 -5.45 8.70 -16.40
CA ALA A 162 -6.71 8.67 -15.66
C ALA A 162 -7.91 9.06 -16.53
N ASP A 163 -7.72 10.00 -17.47
CA ASP A 163 -8.76 10.38 -18.44
C ASP A 163 -9.01 9.28 -19.47
N ASP A 164 -7.97 8.63 -19.98
CA ASP A 164 -8.09 7.68 -21.11
C ASP A 164 -8.44 6.24 -20.67
N CYS A 165 -7.98 5.76 -19.51
CA CYS A 165 -8.18 4.39 -19.06
C CYS A 165 -9.65 4.00 -18.90
N ASP A 166 -9.96 2.70 -18.96
CA ASP A 166 -11.33 2.16 -18.86
C ASP A 166 -11.87 2.14 -17.43
N GLY A 167 -10.99 2.18 -16.43
CA GLY A 167 -11.36 2.25 -15.03
C GLY A 167 -10.17 2.45 -14.11
N ILE A 168 -10.45 2.89 -12.90
CA ILE A 168 -9.46 3.20 -11.86
C ILE A 168 -9.80 2.39 -10.62
N VAL A 169 -8.80 1.71 -10.07
CA VAL A 169 -8.93 0.96 -8.81
C VAL A 169 -8.11 1.68 -7.74
N ALA A 170 -8.75 2.07 -6.65
CA ALA A 170 -8.09 2.61 -5.46
C ALA A 170 -8.00 1.53 -4.38
N GLY A 171 -6.80 1.32 -3.83
CA GLY A 171 -6.53 0.28 -2.83
C GLY A 171 -6.65 0.75 -1.38
N LEU A 172 -6.61 2.06 -1.14
CA LEU A 172 -6.78 2.72 0.16
C LEU A 172 -7.86 3.80 0.06
N TYR A 173 -8.52 4.10 1.18
CA TYR A 173 -9.49 5.19 1.25
C TYR A 173 -8.91 6.52 0.75
N GLU A 174 -7.68 6.82 1.10
CA GLU A 174 -7.01 8.06 0.74
C GLU A 174 -6.90 8.24 -0.78
N TYR A 175 -6.52 7.19 -1.50
CA TYR A 175 -6.49 7.23 -2.97
C TYR A 175 -7.91 7.35 -3.55
N TYR A 176 -8.86 6.62 -2.98
CA TYR A 176 -10.27 6.72 -3.40
C TYR A 176 -10.80 8.14 -3.24
N ALA A 177 -10.58 8.78 -2.08
CA ALA A 177 -11.01 10.14 -1.81
C ALA A 177 -10.37 11.18 -2.75
N GLY A 178 -9.09 10.98 -3.10
CA GLY A 178 -8.37 11.83 -4.05
C GLY A 178 -8.93 11.77 -5.48
N TYR A 179 -9.29 10.59 -5.96
CA TYR A 179 -9.81 10.40 -7.33
C TYR A 179 -11.31 10.65 -7.47
N LYS A 180 -12.10 10.41 -6.44
CA LYS A 180 -13.58 10.45 -6.47
C LYS A 180 -14.17 11.74 -7.04
N PRO A 181 -13.67 12.96 -6.74
CA PRO A 181 -14.22 14.20 -7.27
C PRO A 181 -14.08 14.32 -8.80
N TYR A 182 -13.13 13.60 -9.40
CA TYR A 182 -12.78 13.73 -10.82
C TYR A 182 -13.33 12.58 -11.67
N PHE A 183 -13.39 11.36 -11.13
CA PHE A 183 -13.70 10.14 -11.88
C PHE A 183 -14.75 9.25 -11.21
N PRO A 184 -15.88 9.76 -10.72
CA PRO A 184 -16.87 8.98 -9.97
C PRO A 184 -17.44 7.79 -10.75
N GLN A 185 -17.44 7.86 -12.11
CA GLN A 185 -18.02 6.81 -12.98
C GLN A 185 -17.06 5.69 -13.34
N LYS A 186 -15.76 5.91 -13.22
CA LYS A 186 -14.73 4.88 -13.53
C LYS A 186 -13.93 4.43 -12.32
N LEU A 187 -14.08 5.08 -11.17
CA LEU A 187 -13.40 4.75 -9.93
C LEU A 187 -14.13 3.63 -9.19
N THR A 188 -13.38 2.70 -8.66
CA THR A 188 -13.85 1.74 -7.65
C THR A 188 -12.84 1.64 -6.51
N TYR A 189 -13.32 1.28 -5.33
CA TYR A 189 -12.48 0.85 -4.24
C TYR A 189 -12.41 -0.68 -4.23
N ILE A 190 -11.20 -1.23 -4.27
CA ILE A 190 -10.95 -2.66 -4.05
C ILE A 190 -9.75 -2.74 -3.09
N PRO A 191 -9.92 -3.32 -1.89
CA PRO A 191 -8.86 -3.35 -0.89
C PRO A 191 -7.64 -4.13 -1.37
N PHE A 192 -6.47 -3.85 -0.81
CA PHE A 192 -5.25 -4.58 -1.14
C PHE A 192 -5.36 -6.07 -0.80
N PRO A 193 -4.91 -6.96 -1.70
CA PRO A 193 -4.94 -8.39 -1.49
C PRO A 193 -3.85 -8.84 -0.53
N ILE A 194 -4.19 -9.68 0.42
CA ILE A 194 -3.27 -10.30 1.38
C ILE A 194 -3.44 -11.81 1.36
N ARG A 195 -2.33 -12.55 1.37
CA ARG A 195 -2.36 -13.99 1.57
C ARG A 195 -2.83 -14.32 2.99
N LYS A 196 -3.68 -15.31 3.13
CA LYS A 196 -3.92 -15.90 4.44
C LYS A 196 -2.64 -16.50 4.98
N CYS A 197 -2.24 -16.10 6.17
CA CYS A 197 -1.32 -16.89 6.96
C CYS A 197 -2.09 -18.02 7.64
N ALA A 198 -1.44 -19.16 7.88
CA ALA A 198 -2.02 -20.19 8.75
C ALA A 198 -2.41 -19.53 10.08
N GLU A 199 -3.61 -19.82 10.58
CA GLU A 199 -4.01 -19.34 11.90
C GLU A 199 -2.92 -19.70 12.90
N ALA A 200 -2.34 -18.67 13.53
CA ALA A 200 -1.40 -18.92 14.61
C ALA A 200 -2.17 -19.65 15.71
N GLU A 201 -1.81 -20.91 15.94
CA GLU A 201 -2.37 -21.69 17.04
C GLU A 201 -2.12 -20.92 18.34
N ASN A 202 -3.16 -20.22 18.84
CA ASN A 202 -3.15 -19.50 20.10
C ASN A 202 -1.98 -18.50 20.23
N PRO A 203 -2.13 -17.26 19.76
CA PRO A 203 -1.09 -16.23 19.90
C PRO A 203 -0.91 -15.86 21.38
N LYS A 204 -0.06 -16.60 22.10
CA LYS A 204 0.25 -16.30 23.50
C LYS A 204 1.02 -14.99 23.56
N THR A 205 0.46 -14.00 24.24
CA THR A 205 1.23 -12.84 24.68
C THR A 205 2.14 -13.32 25.81
N GLY A 206 3.44 -13.04 25.68
CA GLY A 206 4.43 -13.38 26.72
C GLY A 206 4.24 -12.56 28.01
N GLU A 207 5.21 -12.62 28.94
CA GLU A 207 5.21 -11.80 30.14
C GLU A 207 5.24 -10.30 29.79
N LYS A 208 5.97 -9.93 28.74
CA LYS A 208 6.01 -8.57 28.18
C LYS A 208 5.28 -8.53 26.83
N ILE A 209 4.66 -7.40 26.54
CA ILE A 209 4.11 -7.11 25.21
C ILE A 209 5.27 -6.65 24.34
N LYS A 210 5.47 -7.32 23.20
CA LYS A 210 6.50 -6.98 22.22
C LYS A 210 5.93 -6.03 21.15
N PHE A 211 6.42 -4.80 21.19
CA PHE A 211 6.05 -3.76 20.23
C PHE A 211 7.09 -3.69 19.10
N PHE A 212 6.69 -4.06 17.91
CA PHE A 212 7.52 -3.97 16.71
C PHE A 212 7.39 -2.60 16.07
N ILE A 213 8.52 -1.99 15.74
CA ILE A 213 8.59 -0.77 14.94
C ILE A 213 9.68 -0.87 13.88
N GLY A 214 9.27 -0.85 12.61
CA GLY A 214 10.18 -0.83 11.47
C GLY A 214 10.53 0.60 11.08
N ILE A 215 11.81 0.98 11.16
CA ILE A 215 12.29 2.33 10.89
C ILE A 215 13.10 2.34 9.60
N GLN A 216 12.66 3.14 8.66
CA GLN A 216 13.43 3.55 7.49
C GLN A 216 13.81 5.01 7.68
N ARG A 217 15.07 5.29 8.02
CA ARG A 217 15.53 6.64 8.43
C ARG A 217 15.16 7.74 7.44
N SER A 218 15.29 7.47 6.14
CA SER A 218 14.94 8.41 5.07
C SER A 218 13.44 8.72 4.97
N ARG A 219 12.57 7.91 5.58
CA ARG A 219 11.11 8.07 5.58
C ARG A 219 10.51 8.21 6.97
N SER A 220 11.34 8.30 8.02
CA SER A 220 10.87 8.25 9.41
C SER A 220 9.91 9.40 9.70
N SER A 221 10.31 10.62 9.42
CA SER A 221 9.45 11.77 9.65
C SER A 221 8.29 11.87 8.63
N TYR A 222 8.42 11.29 7.42
CA TYR A 222 7.30 11.16 6.48
C TYR A 222 6.19 10.26 7.04
N LYS A 223 6.56 9.09 7.56
CA LYS A 223 5.63 8.13 8.16
C LYS A 223 5.23 8.44 9.60
N GLY A 224 5.94 9.36 10.27
CA GLY A 224 5.75 9.65 11.69
C GLY A 224 6.31 8.59 12.64
N THR A 225 7.16 7.69 12.16
CA THR A 225 7.75 6.63 13.00
C THR A 225 8.72 7.18 14.05
N ASP A 226 9.28 8.37 13.84
CA ASP A 226 10.07 9.10 14.84
C ASP A 226 9.22 9.55 16.04
N ILE A 227 7.99 9.99 15.80
CA ILE A 227 7.02 10.36 16.86
C ILE A 227 6.55 9.10 17.58
N MET A 228 6.21 8.06 16.83
CA MET A 228 5.77 6.78 17.39
C MET A 228 6.86 6.13 18.25
N LEU A 229 8.13 6.21 17.83
CA LEU A 229 9.24 5.68 18.62
C LEU A 229 9.42 6.43 19.94
N ARG A 230 9.40 7.78 19.93
CA ARG A 230 9.48 8.55 21.18
C ARG A 230 8.36 8.22 22.17
N ALA A 231 7.13 8.08 21.67
CA ALA A 231 6.00 7.65 22.49
C ALA A 231 6.24 6.26 23.08
N LEU A 232 6.75 5.32 22.29
CA LEU A 232 7.03 3.96 22.71
C LEU A 232 8.16 3.89 23.75
N GLU A 233 9.23 4.67 23.60
CA GLU A 233 10.33 4.78 24.59
C GLU A 233 9.83 5.36 25.92
N ARG A 234 8.90 6.31 25.90
CA ARG A 234 8.21 6.80 27.12
C ARG A 234 7.39 5.69 27.78
N VAL A 235 6.70 4.86 27.00
CA VAL A 235 5.91 3.72 27.51
C VAL A 235 6.82 2.68 28.14
N GLU A 236 7.93 2.32 27.51
CA GLU A 236 8.89 1.36 28.05
C GLU A 236 9.48 1.88 29.39
N SER A 237 9.78 3.18 29.45
CA SER A 237 10.24 3.80 30.71
C SER A 237 9.18 3.77 31.81
N LYS A 238 7.90 3.87 31.49
CA LYS A 238 6.78 3.80 32.44
C LYS A 238 6.46 2.38 32.88
N TYR A 239 6.61 1.42 31.97
CA TYR A 239 6.23 0.01 32.18
C TYR A 239 7.38 -0.97 31.81
N PRO A 240 8.56 -0.89 32.46
CA PRO A 240 9.75 -1.64 32.05
C PRO A 240 9.58 -3.16 32.14
N ASP A 241 8.69 -3.63 33.02
CA ASP A 241 8.41 -5.06 33.20
C ASP A 241 7.29 -5.61 32.30
N ALA A 242 6.57 -4.73 31.58
CA ALA A 242 5.44 -5.09 30.74
C ALA A 242 5.63 -4.80 29.27
N CYS A 243 6.67 -4.02 28.90
CA CYS A 243 6.96 -3.56 27.54
C CYS A 243 8.33 -4.07 27.06
N GLU A 244 8.40 -4.46 25.80
CA GLU A 244 9.65 -4.76 25.08
C GLU A 244 9.58 -4.11 23.70
N ILE A 245 10.59 -3.31 23.34
CA ILE A 245 10.68 -2.67 22.02
C ILE A 245 11.50 -3.53 21.06
N VAL A 246 10.87 -3.97 19.98
CA VAL A 246 11.53 -4.62 18.84
C VAL A 246 11.75 -3.60 17.74
N ARG A 247 12.82 -2.82 17.86
CA ARG A 247 13.21 -1.82 16.88
C ARG A 247 13.99 -2.44 15.73
N VAL A 248 13.52 -2.25 14.50
CA VAL A 248 14.12 -2.85 13.30
C VAL A 248 14.52 -1.78 12.30
N GLU A 249 15.80 -1.75 11.94
CA GLU A 249 16.36 -0.83 10.96
C GLU A 249 17.31 -1.58 10.01
N ASN A 250 17.14 -1.38 8.70
CA ASN A 250 18.08 -1.87 7.68
C ASN A 250 18.44 -3.37 7.77
N VAL A 251 17.49 -4.22 8.11
CA VAL A 251 17.68 -5.67 8.11
C VAL A 251 17.20 -6.28 6.79
N PRO A 252 17.70 -7.49 6.41
CA PRO A 252 17.15 -8.25 5.30
C PRO A 252 15.65 -8.54 5.47
N PHE A 253 14.91 -8.63 4.36
CA PHE A 253 13.45 -8.77 4.39
C PHE A 253 12.98 -10.03 5.15
N GLU A 254 13.70 -11.15 5.06
CA GLU A 254 13.37 -12.37 5.81
C GLU A 254 13.53 -12.18 7.32
N GLU A 255 14.58 -11.48 7.74
CA GLU A 255 14.81 -11.15 9.14
C GLU A 255 13.73 -10.18 9.66
N TYR A 256 13.35 -9.20 8.86
CA TYR A 256 12.22 -8.30 9.16
C TYR A 256 10.95 -9.08 9.44
N LYS A 257 10.60 -10.04 8.57
CA LYS A 257 9.43 -10.90 8.75
C LYS A 257 9.52 -11.79 9.99
N ARG A 258 10.70 -12.33 10.28
CA ARG A 258 10.93 -13.16 11.46
C ARG A 258 10.69 -12.37 12.75
N LEU A 259 11.29 -11.18 12.88
CA LEU A 259 11.12 -10.30 14.03
C LEU A 259 9.68 -9.83 14.19
N MET A 260 8.98 -9.55 13.09
CA MET A 260 7.57 -9.24 13.12
C MET A 260 6.73 -10.41 13.64
N ASN A 261 7.00 -11.65 13.19
CA ASN A 261 6.26 -12.84 13.65
C ASN A 261 6.40 -13.09 15.15
N ASP A 262 7.53 -12.70 15.74
CA ASP A 262 7.81 -12.87 17.17
C ASP A 262 7.23 -11.74 18.05
N SER A 263 6.46 -10.82 17.45
CA SER A 263 5.92 -9.63 18.12
C SER A 263 4.41 -9.71 18.36
N ASP A 264 3.89 -8.83 19.20
CA ASP A 264 2.46 -8.77 19.55
C ASP A 264 1.74 -7.63 18.86
N VAL A 265 2.41 -6.49 18.79
CA VAL A 265 1.87 -5.22 18.28
C VAL A 265 2.84 -4.63 17.28
N ILE A 266 2.34 -4.04 16.22
CA ILE A 266 3.14 -3.27 15.26
C ILE A 266 2.71 -1.81 15.24
N LEU A 267 3.70 -0.90 15.23
CA LEU A 267 3.50 0.52 14.95
C LEU A 267 3.86 0.76 13.48
N ASP A 268 2.88 1.20 12.65
CA ASP A 268 3.11 1.30 11.19
C ASP A 268 3.22 2.75 10.69
N GLN A 269 2.10 3.43 10.48
CA GLN A 269 2.07 4.80 9.92
C GLN A 269 1.18 5.71 10.75
N LEU A 270 1.68 6.93 11.02
CA LEU A 270 0.99 7.91 11.86
C LEU A 270 0.00 8.78 11.06
N TYR A 271 0.28 9.01 9.77
CA TYR A 271 -0.48 9.97 8.95
C TYR A 271 -1.42 9.29 7.94
N SER A 272 -1.84 8.06 8.20
CA SER A 272 -2.75 7.32 7.34
C SER A 272 -4.12 7.08 7.99
N TYR A 273 -5.17 7.03 7.18
CA TYR A 273 -6.53 6.65 7.57
C TYR A 273 -6.74 5.14 7.52
N THR A 274 -6.02 4.47 6.63
CA THR A 274 -6.17 3.04 6.35
C THR A 274 -4.85 2.30 6.53
N PRO A 275 -4.89 1.02 6.94
CA PRO A 275 -3.69 0.20 7.03
C PRO A 275 -3.14 -0.09 5.63
N ALA A 276 -1.85 0.21 5.41
CA ALA A 276 -1.15 -0.15 4.19
C ALA A 276 -0.61 -1.60 4.25
N MET A 277 0.03 -2.06 3.17
CA MET A 277 0.46 -3.46 3.02
C MET A 277 1.25 -4.03 4.19
N ASN A 278 2.13 -3.24 4.83
CA ASN A 278 2.91 -3.69 5.98
C ASN A 278 2.03 -3.99 7.21
N ALA A 279 1.08 -3.10 7.50
CA ALA A 279 0.11 -3.29 8.57
C ALA A 279 -0.82 -4.48 8.28
N LEU A 280 -1.33 -4.59 7.05
CA LEU A 280 -2.20 -5.71 6.63
C LEU A 280 -1.47 -7.06 6.70
N GLU A 281 -0.20 -7.12 6.32
CA GLU A 281 0.64 -8.31 6.42
C GLU A 281 0.87 -8.71 7.89
N ALA A 282 1.07 -7.73 8.78
CA ALA A 282 1.16 -7.97 10.22
C ALA A 282 -0.17 -8.48 10.81
N MET A 283 -1.31 -7.90 10.40
CA MET A 283 -2.64 -8.37 10.81
C MET A 283 -2.92 -9.81 10.36
N ALA A 284 -2.49 -10.18 9.16
CA ALA A 284 -2.62 -11.55 8.66
C ALA A 284 -1.85 -12.56 9.54
N ARG A 285 -0.74 -12.13 10.14
CA ARG A 285 0.07 -12.90 11.10
C ARG A 285 -0.46 -12.86 12.53
N GLY A 286 -1.53 -12.13 12.76
CA GLY A 286 -2.16 -11.99 14.07
C GLY A 286 -1.52 -10.94 14.97
N LEU A 287 -0.88 -9.90 14.43
CA LEU A 287 -0.44 -8.76 15.23
C LEU A 287 -1.57 -7.75 15.39
N VAL A 288 -1.54 -7.01 16.48
CA VAL A 288 -2.34 -5.80 16.66
C VAL A 288 -1.62 -4.62 15.97
N VAL A 289 -2.35 -3.84 15.18
CA VAL A 289 -1.79 -2.65 14.51
C VAL A 289 -2.12 -1.40 15.30
N VAL A 290 -1.11 -0.56 15.53
CA VAL A 290 -1.25 0.82 16.00
C VAL A 290 -0.93 1.74 14.82
N GLY A 291 -1.93 2.51 14.38
CA GLY A 291 -1.79 3.36 13.19
C GLY A 291 -3.14 3.80 12.63
N GLY A 292 -3.23 3.89 11.31
CA GLY A 292 -4.45 4.32 10.60
C GLY A 292 -5.60 3.33 10.73
N GLY A 293 -6.58 3.68 11.53
CA GLY A 293 -7.84 2.94 11.73
C GLY A 293 -9.02 3.88 11.83
N GLU A 294 -9.03 4.94 11.02
CA GLU A 294 -10.06 5.97 11.02
C GLU A 294 -11.43 5.41 10.62
N PRO A 295 -12.55 6.05 11.02
CA PRO A 295 -13.90 5.61 10.65
C PRO A 295 -14.05 5.36 9.14
N GLU A 296 -13.47 6.19 8.31
CA GLU A 296 -13.52 6.09 6.85
C GLU A 296 -12.96 4.78 6.29
N ASN A 297 -11.96 4.18 6.97
CA ASN A 297 -11.43 2.86 6.62
C ASN A 297 -12.51 1.78 6.71
N TYR A 298 -13.33 1.85 7.75
CA TYR A 298 -14.37 0.85 7.99
C TYR A 298 -15.62 1.13 7.15
N GLU A 299 -15.95 2.41 6.96
CA GLU A 299 -17.10 2.84 6.15
C GLU A 299 -16.96 2.40 4.69
N ILE A 300 -15.77 2.58 4.09
CA ILE A 300 -15.53 2.19 2.70
C ILE A 300 -15.57 0.68 2.50
N LEU A 301 -15.26 -0.09 3.54
CA LEU A 301 -15.33 -1.56 3.57
C LEU A 301 -16.71 -2.08 3.98
N HIS A 302 -17.63 -1.19 4.38
CA HIS A 302 -18.92 -1.55 5.00
C HIS A 302 -18.74 -2.46 6.23
N GLU A 303 -17.66 -2.23 7.01
CA GLU A 303 -17.35 -3.03 8.21
C GLU A 303 -17.89 -2.37 9.47
N ASN A 304 -18.84 -3.04 10.12
CA ASN A 304 -19.52 -2.52 11.29
C ASN A 304 -19.19 -3.25 12.60
N GLU A 305 -18.51 -4.41 12.51
CA GLU A 305 -18.29 -5.31 13.64
C GLU A 305 -16.82 -5.35 14.08
N LEU A 306 -15.90 -5.50 13.12
CA LEU A 306 -14.48 -5.68 13.39
C LEU A 306 -13.73 -4.34 13.40
N ARG A 307 -13.16 -4.01 14.56
CA ARG A 307 -12.37 -2.78 14.78
C ARG A 307 -10.98 -3.11 15.35
N PRO A 308 -10.17 -3.96 14.70
CA PRO A 308 -8.96 -4.50 15.29
C PRO A 308 -7.78 -3.53 15.34
N ILE A 309 -7.88 -2.37 14.68
CA ILE A 309 -6.78 -1.40 14.59
C ILE A 309 -6.91 -0.40 15.73
N VAL A 310 -5.83 -0.22 16.47
CA VAL A 310 -5.72 0.83 17.50
C VAL A 310 -5.41 2.15 16.78
N ASN A 311 -6.45 2.93 16.54
CA ASN A 311 -6.33 4.23 15.87
C ASN A 311 -5.60 5.24 16.75
N VAL A 312 -4.73 6.04 16.14
CA VAL A 312 -3.97 7.11 16.78
C VAL A 312 -4.05 8.39 15.96
N GLU A 313 -4.19 9.51 16.65
CA GLU A 313 -4.04 10.82 16.03
C GLU A 313 -2.56 11.13 15.75
N PRO A 314 -2.23 12.02 14.80
CA PRO A 314 -0.86 12.31 14.40
C PRO A 314 -0.09 13.17 15.41
N ASN A 315 -0.06 12.72 16.67
CA ASN A 315 0.69 13.35 17.76
C ASN A 315 1.22 12.30 18.75
N GLU A 316 2.29 12.65 19.44
CA GLU A 316 3.00 11.76 20.38
C GLU A 316 2.12 11.33 21.56
N GLU A 317 1.29 12.26 22.08
CA GLU A 317 0.47 11.98 23.25
C GLU A 317 -0.65 10.98 22.96
N SER A 318 -1.28 11.07 21.79
CA SER A 318 -2.27 10.07 21.34
C SER A 318 -1.64 8.68 21.25
N VAL A 319 -0.45 8.58 20.63
CA VAL A 319 0.27 7.29 20.53
C VAL A 319 0.61 6.77 21.93
N PHE A 320 1.17 7.61 22.80
CA PHE A 320 1.54 7.24 24.16
C PHE A 320 0.35 6.70 24.96
N ASN A 321 -0.79 7.40 24.91
CA ASN A 321 -1.99 7.02 25.66
C ASN A 321 -2.56 5.68 25.15
N GLN A 322 -2.61 5.47 23.82
CA GLN A 322 -3.09 4.21 23.25
C GLN A 322 -2.16 3.03 23.58
N LEU A 323 -0.85 3.22 23.58
CA LEU A 323 0.12 2.19 23.99
C LEU A 323 -0.01 1.85 25.48
N CYS A 324 -0.18 2.85 26.35
CA CYS A 324 -0.47 2.62 27.77
C CYS A 324 -1.75 1.80 27.95
N ASN A 325 -2.81 2.16 27.23
CA ASN A 325 -4.09 1.44 27.28
C ASN A 325 -3.91 -0.03 26.87
N LEU A 326 -3.13 -0.34 25.85
CA LEU A 326 -2.82 -1.72 25.46
C LEU A 326 -2.12 -2.51 26.57
N ILE A 327 -1.20 -1.88 27.33
CA ILE A 327 -0.50 -2.53 28.44
C ILE A 327 -1.46 -2.76 29.61
N GLU A 328 -2.26 -1.76 29.95
CA GLU A 328 -3.23 -1.82 31.05
C GLU A 328 -4.33 -2.85 30.79
N HIS A 329 -4.69 -3.05 29.51
CA HIS A 329 -5.69 -4.03 29.05
C HIS A 329 -5.06 -5.23 28.32
N ARG A 330 -3.82 -5.62 28.66
CA ARG A 330 -3.07 -6.69 28.00
C ARG A 330 -3.83 -8.01 27.81
N LYS A 331 -4.81 -8.27 28.63
CA LYS A 331 -5.66 -9.48 28.56
C LYS A 331 -6.51 -9.52 27.28
N ASP A 332 -6.74 -8.38 26.64
CA ASP A 332 -7.55 -8.28 25.43
C ASP A 332 -6.73 -8.50 24.14
N ILE A 333 -5.40 -8.42 24.23
CA ILE A 333 -4.49 -8.58 23.08
C ILE A 333 -4.73 -9.89 22.32
N PRO A 334 -4.89 -11.07 22.93
CA PRO A 334 -5.18 -12.29 22.19
C PRO A 334 -6.49 -12.22 21.39
N CYS A 335 -7.52 -11.56 21.92
CA CYS A 335 -8.77 -11.33 21.20
C CYS A 335 -8.55 -10.35 20.01
N MET A 336 -7.82 -9.27 20.21
CA MET A 336 -7.49 -8.30 19.15
C MET A 336 -6.68 -8.95 18.02
N LYS A 337 -5.71 -9.79 18.35
CA LYS A 337 -4.93 -10.56 17.37
C LYS A 337 -5.84 -11.44 16.49
N LYS A 338 -6.79 -12.13 17.09
CA LYS A 338 -7.79 -12.92 16.35
C LYS A 338 -8.69 -12.05 15.49
N GLN A 339 -9.12 -10.89 15.99
CA GLN A 339 -9.91 -9.93 15.20
C GLN A 339 -9.11 -9.40 14.00
N SER A 340 -7.81 -9.16 14.13
CA SER A 340 -6.93 -8.78 13.02
C SER A 340 -6.95 -9.84 11.90
N GLN A 341 -6.80 -11.11 12.25
CA GLN A 341 -6.86 -12.20 11.27
C GLN A 341 -8.25 -12.35 10.63
N LEU A 342 -9.31 -12.20 11.40
CA LEU A 342 -10.69 -12.23 10.89
C LEU A 342 -10.95 -11.06 9.94
N TYR A 343 -10.46 -9.86 10.25
CA TYR A 343 -10.55 -8.70 9.39
C TYR A 343 -9.86 -8.93 8.03
N ILE A 344 -8.65 -9.46 8.04
CA ILE A 344 -7.94 -9.84 6.80
C ILE A 344 -8.73 -10.91 6.02
N ALA A 345 -9.20 -11.96 6.66
CA ALA A 345 -9.95 -13.04 6.01
C ALA A 345 -11.27 -12.56 5.42
N ARG A 346 -11.90 -11.54 6.01
CA ARG A 346 -13.16 -10.95 5.54
C ARG A 346 -12.95 -10.02 4.35
N HIS A 347 -11.98 -9.09 4.44
CA HIS A 347 -11.84 -7.95 3.52
C HIS A 347 -10.65 -8.04 2.58
N HIS A 348 -9.57 -8.68 2.97
CA HIS A 348 -8.29 -8.64 2.25
C HIS A 348 -7.84 -10.00 1.71
N ASP A 349 -8.65 -11.07 1.86
CA ASP A 349 -8.32 -12.38 1.30
C ASP A 349 -8.06 -12.26 -0.21
N HIS A 350 -6.85 -12.64 -0.65
CA HIS A 350 -6.39 -12.39 -2.01
C HIS A 350 -7.27 -13.03 -3.10
N ILE A 351 -7.95 -14.16 -2.80
CA ILE A 351 -8.87 -14.80 -3.75
C ILE A 351 -10.17 -13.99 -3.85
N LYS A 352 -10.73 -13.54 -2.71
CA LYS A 352 -11.92 -12.68 -2.69
C LYS A 352 -11.66 -11.35 -3.37
N VAL A 353 -10.51 -10.74 -3.09
CA VAL A 353 -10.09 -9.49 -3.73
C VAL A 353 -9.91 -9.69 -5.24
N ALA A 354 -9.25 -10.77 -5.66
CA ALA A 354 -9.12 -11.09 -7.09
C ALA A 354 -10.49 -11.25 -7.79
N GLN A 355 -11.49 -11.82 -7.10
CA GLN A 355 -12.84 -11.89 -7.64
C GLN A 355 -13.46 -10.50 -7.84
N GLN A 356 -13.26 -9.55 -6.89
CA GLN A 356 -13.73 -8.17 -7.04
C GLN A 356 -13.10 -7.48 -8.26
N TYR A 357 -11.81 -7.72 -8.52
CA TYR A 357 -11.14 -7.23 -9.73
C TYR A 357 -11.77 -7.80 -10.99
N LEU A 358 -12.01 -9.11 -11.05
CA LEU A 358 -12.66 -9.75 -12.20
C LEU A 358 -14.07 -9.18 -12.47
N ASP A 359 -14.85 -8.98 -11.42
CA ASP A 359 -16.21 -8.42 -11.52
C ASP A 359 -16.16 -6.97 -12.01
N PHE A 360 -15.25 -6.15 -11.48
CA PHE A 360 -15.06 -4.79 -11.95
C PHE A 360 -14.60 -4.72 -13.40
N TRP A 361 -13.60 -5.49 -13.79
CA TRP A 361 -13.10 -5.49 -15.16
C TRP A 361 -14.17 -5.97 -16.18
N LYS A 362 -14.99 -6.96 -15.80
CA LYS A 362 -16.11 -7.43 -16.62
C LYS A 362 -17.23 -6.41 -16.76
N SER A 363 -17.46 -5.59 -15.71
CA SER A 363 -18.52 -4.59 -15.70
C SER A 363 -18.28 -3.44 -16.69
N LYS A 364 -17.05 -3.21 -17.13
CA LYS A 364 -16.72 -2.15 -18.10
C LYS A 364 -16.93 -2.66 -19.54
N ALA A 365 -17.59 -1.85 -20.36
CA ALA A 365 -17.77 -2.17 -21.78
C ALA A 365 -16.41 -2.24 -22.51
N LEU A 366 -16.33 -3.04 -23.58
CA LEU A 366 -15.26 -2.92 -24.57
C LEU A 366 -15.51 -1.62 -25.35
N ARG A 367 -14.47 -0.83 -25.56
CA ARG A 367 -14.53 0.34 -26.46
C ARG A 367 -14.53 -0.09 -27.91
#